data_6d27f080f6eed93cff3d592c06f711b9
#
_entry.id   6d27f080f6eed93cff3d592c06f711b9
#
_cell.length_a   1.000
_cell.length_b   1.000
_cell.length_c   1.000
_cell.angle_alpha   90.00
_cell.angle_beta   90.00
_cell.angle_gamma   90.00
#
_symmetry.space_group_name_H-M   'P 1'
#
loop_
_entity.id
_entity.type
_entity.pdbx_description
1 polymer ?
#
loop_
_entity_poly.entity_id
_entity_poly.type
_entity_poly.pdbx_seq_one_letter_code
_entity_poly.pdbx_strand_id
1 'polypeptide(L)'
;MTVVELSPFSMLVPLIASAVCALLPGRLWPWLLTFAAAAASAVIAAITLAAAMDGPLSYAFGNWEPPIGIEYRIDAANAFVALLVSAVAAVILPWAKTSVDQEVPERQGPFYALFLLAFAGLMGITLTGDAFNVFVFLEISSLATYALIAHGQDRRALLAAFRYLIMGTVGATFLLIGIGFLYMMTGTLNMVDLAQRLPELRDTATVEVALAFIVVGMGL
;
A
#
# COMPACT_ATOMS: atom_id res chain seq x y z
N MET A 1 -3.26 22.64 10.37
CA MET A 1 -2.95 21.43 9.58
C MET A 1 -3.67 21.57 8.26
N THR A 2 -2.94 21.66 7.18
CA THR A 2 -3.51 21.76 5.83
C THR A 2 -4.00 20.38 5.37
N VAL A 3 -4.87 20.33 4.34
CA VAL A 3 -5.35 19.05 3.78
C VAL A 3 -4.17 18.22 3.26
N VAL A 4 -3.15 18.88 2.72
CA VAL A 4 -1.92 18.23 2.24
C VAL A 4 -1.17 17.53 3.37
N GLU A 5 -1.03 18.18 4.53
CA GLU A 5 -0.41 17.58 5.72
C GLU A 5 -1.25 16.45 6.34
N LEU A 6 -2.55 16.41 6.07
CA LEU A 6 -3.45 15.37 6.56
C LEU A 6 -3.37 14.09 5.71
N SER A 7 -3.09 14.21 4.43
CA SER A 7 -3.13 13.09 3.48
C SER A 7 -2.26 11.89 3.85
N PRO A 8 -1.01 12.01 4.38
CA PRO A 8 -0.21 10.86 4.78
C PRO A 8 -0.80 10.05 5.93
N PHE A 9 -1.65 10.69 6.75
CA PHE A 9 -2.28 10.01 7.89
C PHE A 9 -3.28 8.93 7.45
N SER A 10 -3.80 8.99 6.24
CA SER A 10 -4.65 7.91 5.70
C SER A 10 -3.93 6.56 5.61
N MET A 11 -2.61 6.56 5.47
CA MET A 11 -1.74 5.37 5.51
C MET A 11 -1.07 5.19 6.89
N LEU A 12 -0.61 6.28 7.52
CA LEU A 12 0.10 6.20 8.80
C LEU A 12 -0.77 5.68 9.93
N VAL A 13 -2.05 6.08 9.99
CA VAL A 13 -2.99 5.62 11.02
C VAL A 13 -3.13 4.11 11.02
N PRO A 14 -3.46 3.42 9.91
CA PRO A 14 -3.52 1.96 9.91
C PRO A 14 -2.15 1.30 10.15
N LEU A 15 -1.06 1.89 9.69
CA LEU A 15 0.28 1.37 9.92
C LEU A 15 0.64 1.34 11.42
N ILE A 16 0.43 2.45 12.13
CA ILE A 16 0.67 2.53 13.58
C ILE A 16 -0.33 1.65 14.33
N ALA A 17 -1.60 1.68 13.92
CA ALA A 17 -2.65 0.87 14.53
C ALA A 17 -2.35 -0.63 14.39
N SER A 18 -1.68 -1.09 13.32
CA SER A 18 -1.28 -2.49 13.16
C SER A 18 -0.34 -2.95 14.26
N ALA A 19 0.67 -2.16 14.59
CA ALA A 19 1.63 -2.47 15.66
C ALA A 19 0.94 -2.48 17.03
N VAL A 20 0.06 -1.50 17.30
CA VAL A 20 -0.70 -1.45 18.55
C VAL A 20 -1.66 -2.65 18.65
N CYS A 21 -2.34 -2.99 17.54
CA CYS A 21 -3.29 -4.09 17.49
C CYS A 21 -2.66 -5.44 17.82
N ALA A 22 -1.40 -5.67 17.41
CA ALA A 22 -0.67 -6.88 17.72
C ALA A 22 -0.41 -7.07 19.23
N LEU A 23 -0.41 -5.99 20.00
CA LEU A 23 -0.16 -5.98 21.44
C LEU A 23 -1.44 -5.99 22.29
N LEU A 24 -2.60 -5.70 21.68
CA LEU A 24 -3.85 -5.60 22.39
C LEU A 24 -4.41 -6.98 22.76
N PRO A 25 -4.76 -7.21 24.04
CA PRO A 25 -5.39 -8.43 24.46
C PRO A 25 -6.88 -8.47 24.10
N GLY A 26 -7.43 -9.67 24.00
CA GLY A 26 -8.86 -9.92 23.80
C GLY A 26 -9.33 -9.80 22.37
N ARG A 27 -10.65 -9.78 22.17
CA ARG A 27 -11.31 -9.85 20.85
C ARG A 27 -11.89 -8.51 20.41
N LEU A 28 -12.33 -7.70 21.37
CA LEU A 28 -13.07 -6.47 21.09
C LEU A 28 -12.12 -5.32 20.70
N TRP A 29 -11.04 -5.12 21.45
CA TRP A 29 -10.15 -3.99 21.27
C TRP A 29 -9.40 -4.01 19.92
N PRO A 30 -8.84 -5.15 19.46
CA PRO A 30 -8.22 -5.23 18.13
C PRO A 30 -9.21 -4.87 17.02
N TRP A 31 -10.45 -5.39 17.09
CA TRP A 31 -11.48 -5.08 16.09
C TRP A 31 -11.87 -3.59 16.11
N LEU A 32 -12.12 -3.01 17.30
CA LEU A 32 -12.48 -1.60 17.44
C LEU A 32 -11.39 -0.67 16.87
N LEU A 33 -10.11 -0.96 17.18
CA LEU A 33 -8.99 -0.20 16.68
C LEU A 33 -8.90 -0.29 15.15
N THR A 34 -9.08 -1.49 14.61
CA THR A 34 -9.06 -1.73 13.16
C THR A 34 -10.18 -0.98 12.45
N PHE A 35 -11.39 -1.05 12.99
CA PHE A 35 -12.53 -0.31 12.45
C PHE A 35 -12.32 1.21 12.52
N ALA A 36 -11.85 1.71 13.67
CA ALA A 36 -11.56 3.13 13.85
C ALA A 36 -10.47 3.63 12.88
N ALA A 37 -9.41 2.84 12.68
CA ALA A 37 -8.34 3.17 11.74
C ALA A 37 -8.84 3.21 10.29
N ALA A 38 -9.63 2.21 9.87
CA ALA A 38 -10.21 2.18 8.52
C ALA A 38 -11.20 3.34 8.30
N ALA A 39 -12.06 3.64 9.27
CA ALA A 39 -13.00 4.75 9.21
C ALA A 39 -12.27 6.11 9.17
N ALA A 40 -11.23 6.29 9.98
CA ALA A 40 -10.40 7.49 9.96
C ALA A 40 -9.72 7.68 8.60
N SER A 41 -9.15 6.61 8.03
CA SER A 41 -8.55 6.64 6.69
C SER A 41 -9.57 7.00 5.61
N ALA A 42 -10.81 6.49 5.71
CA ALA A 42 -11.89 6.83 4.77
C ALA A 42 -12.30 8.31 4.86
N VAL A 43 -12.40 8.85 6.07
CA VAL A 43 -12.69 10.28 6.28
C VAL A 43 -11.57 11.14 5.71
N ILE A 44 -10.31 10.80 5.99
CA ILE A 44 -9.16 11.53 5.46
C ILE A 44 -9.14 11.47 3.94
N ALA A 45 -9.36 10.29 3.35
CA ALA A 45 -9.40 10.10 1.89
C ALA A 45 -10.55 10.92 1.25
N ALA A 46 -11.72 11.02 1.89
CA ALA A 46 -12.83 11.84 1.41
C ALA A 46 -12.47 13.34 1.40
N ILE A 47 -11.84 13.84 2.49
CA ILE A 47 -11.37 15.22 2.58
C ILE A 47 -10.29 15.50 1.52
N THR A 48 -9.37 14.56 1.34
CA THR A 48 -8.29 14.65 0.36
C THR A 48 -8.83 14.65 -1.07
N LEU A 49 -9.84 13.80 -1.37
CA LEU A 49 -10.50 13.78 -2.67
C LEU A 49 -11.19 15.11 -2.96
N ALA A 50 -11.92 15.67 -2.00
CA ALA A 50 -12.58 16.96 -2.18
C ALA A 50 -11.57 18.08 -2.53
N ALA A 51 -10.41 18.08 -1.88
CA ALA A 51 -9.35 19.07 -2.18
C ALA A 51 -8.64 18.76 -3.51
N ALA A 52 -8.47 17.49 -3.88
CA ALA A 52 -7.83 17.08 -5.13
C ALA A 52 -8.67 17.40 -6.38
N MET A 53 -9.97 17.68 -6.22
CA MET A 53 -10.82 18.16 -7.31
C MET A 53 -10.45 19.58 -7.78
N ASP A 54 -9.84 20.40 -6.92
CA ASP A 54 -9.37 21.73 -7.25
C ASP A 54 -7.97 21.73 -7.87
N GLY A 55 -7.26 20.61 -7.82
CA GLY A 55 -5.92 20.42 -8.40
C GLY A 55 -5.11 19.36 -7.64
N PRO A 56 -4.01 18.86 -8.25
CA PRO A 56 -3.17 17.86 -7.64
C PRO A 56 -2.47 18.40 -6.38
N LEU A 57 -2.48 17.58 -5.33
CA LEU A 57 -1.80 17.85 -4.06
C LEU A 57 -0.44 17.17 -4.05
N SER A 58 0.57 17.86 -3.53
CA SER A 58 1.92 17.31 -3.35
C SER A 58 2.34 17.45 -1.88
N TYR A 59 2.80 16.35 -1.29
CA TYR A 59 3.36 16.32 0.04
C TYR A 59 4.78 15.74 0.01
N ALA A 60 5.77 16.58 0.32
CA ALA A 60 7.17 16.18 0.38
C ALA A 60 7.52 15.65 1.79
N PHE A 61 7.97 14.39 1.89
CA PHE A 61 8.38 13.81 3.16
C PHE A 61 9.66 14.45 3.68
N GLY A 62 9.64 14.87 4.95
CA GLY A 62 10.80 15.46 5.62
C GLY A 62 11.25 16.81 5.04
N ASN A 63 10.39 17.52 4.31
CA ASN A 63 10.68 18.77 3.60
C ASN A 63 11.79 18.64 2.52
N TRP A 64 12.04 17.42 2.02
CA TRP A 64 12.91 17.22 0.87
C TRP A 64 12.09 17.39 -0.40
N GLU A 65 12.43 18.41 -1.18
CA GLU A 65 11.71 18.69 -2.43
C GLU A 65 11.90 17.59 -3.47
N PRO A 66 10.83 17.21 -4.22
CA PRO A 66 10.96 16.34 -5.38
C PRO A 66 11.94 16.93 -6.42
N PRO A 67 12.70 16.13 -7.16
CA PRO A 67 12.67 14.68 -7.23
C PRO A 67 13.60 13.94 -6.23
N ILE A 68 14.26 14.67 -5.33
CA ILE A 68 15.25 14.10 -4.39
C ILE A 68 14.55 13.39 -3.23
N GLY A 69 13.48 13.99 -2.69
CA GLY A 69 12.68 13.43 -1.60
C GLY A 69 11.51 12.60 -2.11
N ILE A 70 11.03 11.70 -1.23
CA ILE A 70 9.79 10.94 -1.47
C ILE A 70 8.60 11.90 -1.47
N GLU A 71 7.78 11.83 -2.49
CA GLU A 71 6.58 12.63 -2.66
C GLU A 71 5.34 11.76 -2.59
N TYR A 72 4.31 12.22 -1.87
CA TYR A 72 2.94 11.79 -2.15
C TYR A 72 2.34 12.78 -3.14
N ARG A 73 1.95 12.27 -4.30
CA ARG A 73 1.28 13.05 -5.33
C ARG A 73 -0.13 12.54 -5.50
N ILE A 74 -1.07 13.39 -5.12
CA ILE A 74 -2.47 13.01 -5.00
C ILE A 74 -3.28 13.84 -5.99
N ASP A 75 -3.83 13.18 -6.99
CA ASP A 75 -4.82 13.71 -7.91
C ASP A 75 -6.22 13.14 -7.62
N ALA A 76 -7.22 13.58 -8.38
CA ALA A 76 -8.59 13.13 -8.17
C ALA A 76 -8.77 11.62 -8.40
N ALA A 77 -7.98 11.00 -9.30
CA ALA A 77 -8.11 9.58 -9.61
C ALA A 77 -7.58 8.71 -8.47
N ASN A 78 -6.35 8.98 -8.00
CA ASN A 78 -5.77 8.19 -6.91
C ASN A 78 -6.43 8.48 -5.55
N ALA A 79 -6.89 9.72 -5.30
CA ALA A 79 -7.68 10.05 -4.11
C ALA A 79 -9.03 9.30 -4.10
N PHE A 80 -9.68 9.14 -5.27
CA PHE A 80 -10.89 8.33 -5.40
C PHE A 80 -10.62 6.84 -5.10
N VAL A 81 -9.51 6.29 -5.61
CA VAL A 81 -9.13 4.90 -5.32
C VAL A 81 -8.84 4.72 -3.83
N ALA A 82 -8.12 5.66 -3.19
CA ALA A 82 -7.86 5.63 -1.75
C ALA A 82 -9.17 5.67 -0.93
N LEU A 83 -10.14 6.51 -1.34
CA LEU A 83 -11.46 6.55 -0.73
C LEU A 83 -12.20 5.21 -0.91
N LEU A 84 -12.18 4.65 -2.12
CA LEU A 84 -12.83 3.36 -2.40
C LEU A 84 -12.28 2.25 -1.52
N VAL A 85 -10.95 2.09 -1.47
CA VAL A 85 -10.28 1.07 -0.66
C VAL A 85 -10.61 1.22 0.82
N SER A 86 -10.52 2.44 1.35
CA SER A 86 -10.76 2.71 2.77
C SER A 86 -12.24 2.59 3.14
N ALA A 87 -13.16 3.04 2.30
CA ALA A 87 -14.60 2.91 2.52
C ALA A 87 -15.04 1.43 2.50
N VAL A 88 -14.55 0.64 1.54
CA VAL A 88 -14.83 -0.80 1.46
C VAL A 88 -14.32 -1.50 2.72
N ALA A 89 -13.08 -1.20 3.17
CA ALA A 89 -12.54 -1.75 4.41
C ALA A 89 -13.44 -1.39 5.62
N ALA A 90 -13.84 -0.13 5.77
CA ALA A 90 -14.68 0.32 6.87
C ALA A 90 -16.08 -0.35 6.87
N VAL A 91 -16.68 -0.56 5.69
CA VAL A 91 -18.00 -1.19 5.55
C VAL A 91 -17.94 -2.70 5.81
N ILE A 92 -16.89 -3.38 5.38
CA ILE A 92 -16.76 -4.84 5.52
C ILE A 92 -16.42 -5.25 6.97
N LEU A 93 -15.64 -4.47 7.70
CA LEU A 93 -15.16 -4.83 9.05
C LEU A 93 -16.25 -5.18 10.05
N PRO A 94 -17.41 -4.48 10.14
CA PRO A 94 -18.50 -4.88 11.03
C PRO A 94 -19.07 -6.28 10.73
N TRP A 95 -19.17 -6.64 9.43
CA TRP A 95 -19.65 -7.95 9.01
C TRP A 95 -18.59 -9.04 9.21
N ALA A 96 -17.33 -8.73 8.91
CA ALA A 96 -16.21 -9.66 9.05
C ALA A 96 -15.98 -10.08 10.51
N LYS A 97 -16.40 -9.28 11.49
CA LYS A 97 -16.23 -9.59 12.91
C LYS A 97 -16.79 -10.97 13.28
N THR A 98 -18.00 -11.28 12.83
CA THR A 98 -18.66 -12.56 13.14
C THR A 98 -17.90 -13.74 12.57
N SER A 99 -17.39 -13.62 11.33
CA SER A 99 -16.59 -14.68 10.68
C SER A 99 -15.25 -14.84 11.39
N VAL A 100 -14.57 -13.75 11.71
CA VAL A 100 -13.27 -13.78 12.42
C VAL A 100 -13.44 -14.37 13.84
N ASP A 101 -14.52 -14.05 14.54
CA ASP A 101 -14.81 -14.62 15.86
C ASP A 101 -14.99 -16.15 15.81
N GLN A 102 -15.49 -16.69 14.70
CA GLN A 102 -15.72 -18.12 14.50
C GLN A 102 -14.48 -18.85 13.99
N GLU A 103 -13.78 -18.28 13.01
CA GLU A 103 -12.66 -18.95 12.31
C GLU A 103 -11.32 -18.79 13.06
N VAL A 104 -11.12 -17.67 13.78
CA VAL A 104 -9.84 -17.34 14.43
C VAL A 104 -10.05 -16.88 15.88
N PRO A 105 -10.68 -17.68 16.73
CA PRO A 105 -11.12 -17.24 18.07
C PRO A 105 -9.96 -16.85 19.02
N GLU A 106 -8.79 -17.46 18.85
CA GLU A 106 -7.66 -17.31 19.79
C GLU A 106 -6.60 -16.31 19.33
N ARG A 107 -6.61 -15.92 18.04
CA ARG A 107 -5.54 -15.12 17.41
C ARG A 107 -6.05 -13.89 16.66
N GLN A 108 -7.05 -13.22 17.20
CA GLN A 108 -7.68 -12.07 16.53
C GLN A 108 -6.77 -10.85 16.50
N GLY A 109 -5.98 -10.60 17.54
CA GLY A 109 -5.03 -9.48 17.56
C GLY A 109 -4.05 -9.54 16.37
N PRO A 110 -3.30 -10.63 16.19
CA PRO A 110 -2.44 -10.82 15.02
C PRO A 110 -3.18 -10.76 13.67
N PHE A 111 -4.40 -11.30 13.57
CA PHE A 111 -5.22 -11.20 12.37
C PHE A 111 -5.51 -9.75 11.98
N TYR A 112 -6.03 -8.96 12.91
CA TYR A 112 -6.34 -7.56 12.66
C TYR A 112 -5.10 -6.70 12.45
N ALA A 113 -3.99 -7.02 13.10
CA ALA A 113 -2.70 -6.38 12.87
C ALA A 113 -2.21 -6.59 11.42
N LEU A 114 -2.26 -7.83 10.94
CA LEU A 114 -1.88 -8.17 9.56
C LEU A 114 -2.84 -7.53 8.54
N PHE A 115 -4.14 -7.51 8.84
CA PHE A 115 -5.12 -6.82 8.00
C PHE A 115 -4.81 -5.32 7.88
N LEU A 116 -4.53 -4.65 9.00
CA LEU A 116 -4.16 -3.23 9.01
C LEU A 116 -2.85 -2.97 8.26
N LEU A 117 -1.89 -3.88 8.37
CA LEU A 117 -0.62 -3.76 7.65
C LEU A 117 -0.82 -3.89 6.13
N ALA A 118 -1.60 -4.89 5.69
CA ALA A 118 -1.97 -5.03 4.28
C ALA A 118 -2.73 -3.79 3.78
N PHE A 119 -3.69 -3.30 4.56
CA PHE A 119 -4.46 -2.11 4.24
C PHE A 119 -3.58 -0.85 4.16
N ALA A 120 -2.65 -0.66 5.10
CA ALA A 120 -1.69 0.45 5.06
C ALA A 120 -0.82 0.40 3.79
N GLY A 121 -0.36 -0.80 3.39
CA GLY A 121 0.37 -0.99 2.14
C GLY A 121 -0.45 -0.57 0.91
N LEU A 122 -1.71 -0.99 0.82
CA LEU A 122 -2.60 -0.58 -0.27
C LEU A 122 -2.81 0.93 -0.31
N MET A 123 -3.03 1.58 0.84
CA MET A 123 -3.15 3.04 0.92
C MET A 123 -1.86 3.73 0.49
N GLY A 124 -0.70 3.20 0.87
CA GLY A 124 0.61 3.73 0.47
C GLY A 124 0.85 3.64 -1.04
N ILE A 125 0.52 2.51 -1.68
CA ILE A 125 0.60 2.35 -3.14
C ILE A 125 -0.24 3.41 -3.87
N THR A 126 -1.45 3.69 -3.37
CA THR A 126 -2.36 4.63 -4.05
C THR A 126 -1.93 6.09 -3.96
N LEU A 127 -1.16 6.47 -2.94
CA LEU A 127 -0.83 7.88 -2.68
C LEU A 127 0.58 8.26 -3.11
N THR A 128 1.49 7.29 -3.23
CA THR A 128 2.89 7.61 -3.52
C THR A 128 3.12 8.08 -4.95
N GLY A 129 3.98 9.08 -5.11
CA GLY A 129 4.50 9.56 -6.39
C GLY A 129 5.91 9.07 -6.72
N ASP A 130 6.41 8.07 -5.99
CA ASP A 130 7.76 7.51 -6.13
C ASP A 130 7.71 6.03 -6.49
N ALA A 131 8.42 5.63 -7.55
CA ALA A 131 8.39 4.27 -8.09
C ALA A 131 8.97 3.22 -7.11
N PHE A 132 10.05 3.56 -6.40
CA PHE A 132 10.61 2.65 -5.41
C PHE A 132 9.70 2.51 -4.19
N ASN A 133 9.04 3.59 -3.81
CA ASN A 133 8.11 3.57 -2.69
C ASN A 133 6.84 2.77 -3.01
N VAL A 134 6.40 2.72 -4.31
CA VAL A 134 5.37 1.76 -4.75
C VAL A 134 5.80 0.33 -4.47
N PHE A 135 7.04 -0.03 -4.85
CA PHE A 135 7.59 -1.36 -4.57
C PHE A 135 7.57 -1.66 -3.05
N VAL A 136 8.02 -0.72 -2.21
CA VAL A 136 8.04 -0.91 -0.75
C VAL A 136 6.64 -1.17 -0.18
N PHE A 137 5.65 -0.39 -0.57
CA PHE A 137 4.28 -0.58 -0.09
C PHE A 137 3.63 -1.85 -0.67
N LEU A 138 3.97 -2.23 -1.90
CA LEU A 138 3.55 -3.49 -2.48
C LEU A 138 4.09 -4.67 -1.66
N GLU A 139 5.36 -4.65 -1.28
CA GLU A 139 5.97 -5.66 -0.42
C GLU A 139 5.30 -5.72 0.96
N ILE A 140 5.05 -4.58 1.60
CA ILE A 140 4.36 -4.52 2.89
C ILE A 140 2.97 -5.18 2.79
N SER A 141 2.19 -4.82 1.76
CA SER A 141 0.85 -5.37 1.54
C SER A 141 0.90 -6.87 1.25
N SER A 142 1.81 -7.31 0.39
CA SER A 142 1.96 -8.69 -0.03
C SER A 142 2.41 -9.60 1.11
N LEU A 143 3.45 -9.22 1.85
CA LEU A 143 3.94 -9.99 3.01
C LEU A 143 2.87 -10.13 4.09
N ALA A 144 2.13 -9.05 4.37
CA ALA A 144 1.00 -9.10 5.29
C ALA A 144 -0.10 -10.04 4.80
N THR A 145 -0.39 -10.05 3.49
CA THR A 145 -1.39 -10.93 2.88
C THR A 145 -0.95 -12.40 2.94
N TYR A 146 0.33 -12.71 2.68
CA TYR A 146 0.85 -14.08 2.81
C TYR A 146 0.70 -14.59 4.25
N ALA A 147 1.01 -13.75 5.22
CA ALA A 147 0.84 -14.07 6.64
C ALA A 147 -0.64 -14.24 7.01
N LEU A 148 -1.56 -13.43 6.46
CA LEU A 148 -3.01 -13.58 6.65
C LEU A 148 -3.52 -14.92 6.12
N ILE A 149 -3.10 -15.33 4.92
CA ILE A 149 -3.47 -16.63 4.35
C ILE A 149 -2.95 -17.76 5.24
N ALA A 150 -1.68 -17.68 5.69
CA ALA A 150 -1.08 -18.68 6.57
C ALA A 150 -1.73 -18.72 7.96
N HIS A 151 -2.41 -17.66 8.37
CA HIS A 151 -3.05 -17.57 9.69
C HIS A 151 -4.15 -18.61 9.93
N GLY A 152 -4.79 -19.09 8.85
CA GLY A 152 -5.78 -20.17 8.90
C GLY A 152 -5.25 -21.54 9.38
N GLN A 153 -3.92 -21.74 9.44
CA GLN A 153 -3.23 -22.93 9.97
C GLN A 153 -3.64 -24.28 9.35
N ASP A 154 -4.55 -24.29 8.41
CA ASP A 154 -4.87 -25.48 7.64
C ASP A 154 -3.75 -25.77 6.63
N ARG A 155 -3.50 -27.07 6.37
CA ARG A 155 -2.47 -27.50 5.42
C ARG A 155 -2.64 -26.88 4.04
N ARG A 156 -3.89 -26.66 3.60
CA ARG A 156 -4.18 -26.01 2.32
C ARG A 156 -3.83 -24.52 2.35
N ALA A 157 -4.17 -23.84 3.44
CA ALA A 157 -3.85 -22.43 3.64
C ALA A 157 -2.33 -22.19 3.68
N LEU A 158 -1.59 -23.04 4.42
CA LEU A 158 -0.13 -22.96 4.49
C LEU A 158 0.52 -23.20 3.11
N LEU A 159 0.03 -24.18 2.34
CA LEU A 159 0.53 -24.43 1.00
C LEU A 159 0.22 -23.29 0.04
N ALA A 160 -0.98 -22.71 0.13
CA ALA A 160 -1.38 -21.55 -0.66
C ALA A 160 -0.53 -20.34 -0.33
N ALA A 161 -0.33 -20.04 0.95
CA ALA A 161 0.54 -18.95 1.41
C ALA A 161 1.98 -19.11 0.90
N PHE A 162 2.52 -20.33 0.98
CA PHE A 162 3.87 -20.64 0.49
C PHE A 162 4.00 -20.42 -1.02
N ARG A 163 3.03 -20.89 -1.81
CA ARG A 163 3.02 -20.70 -3.26
C ARG A 163 2.91 -19.21 -3.61
N TYR A 164 2.03 -18.50 -2.91
CA TYR A 164 1.84 -17.08 -3.14
C TYR A 164 3.10 -16.28 -2.75
N LEU A 165 3.76 -16.63 -1.64
CA LEU A 165 5.04 -16.04 -1.24
C LEU A 165 6.10 -16.21 -2.34
N ILE A 166 6.29 -17.43 -2.88
CA ILE A 166 7.29 -17.66 -3.93
C ILE A 166 6.97 -16.85 -5.18
N MET A 167 5.74 -16.91 -5.68
CA MET A 167 5.35 -16.17 -6.89
C MET A 167 5.50 -14.66 -6.70
N GLY A 168 4.97 -14.15 -5.58
CA GLY A 168 5.05 -12.73 -5.27
C GLY A 168 6.48 -12.22 -5.07
N THR A 169 7.35 -12.98 -4.39
CA THR A 169 8.76 -12.60 -4.22
C THR A 169 9.51 -12.56 -5.56
N VAL A 170 9.24 -13.50 -6.46
CA VAL A 170 9.79 -13.47 -7.83
C VAL A 170 9.28 -12.24 -8.57
N GLY A 171 7.96 -11.98 -8.55
CA GLY A 171 7.35 -10.81 -9.19
C GLY A 171 7.91 -9.48 -8.66
N ALA A 172 8.02 -9.35 -7.35
CA ALA A 172 8.58 -8.17 -6.70
C ALA A 172 10.06 -7.95 -7.06
N THR A 173 10.84 -9.05 -7.17
CA THR A 173 12.24 -8.97 -7.61
C THR A 173 12.34 -8.44 -9.04
N PHE A 174 11.49 -8.92 -9.95
CA PHE A 174 11.43 -8.40 -11.31
C PHE A 174 11.05 -6.92 -11.34
N LEU A 175 10.03 -6.53 -10.59
CA LEU A 175 9.62 -5.12 -10.48
C LEU A 175 10.77 -4.24 -9.98
N LEU A 176 11.47 -4.67 -8.93
CA LEU A 176 12.61 -3.94 -8.37
C LEU A 176 13.76 -3.78 -9.36
N ILE A 177 14.10 -4.84 -10.11
CA ILE A 177 15.14 -4.79 -11.16
C ILE A 177 14.73 -3.80 -12.24
N GLY A 178 13.46 -3.85 -12.69
CA GLY A 178 12.95 -2.90 -13.69
C GLY A 178 13.02 -1.45 -13.23
N ILE A 179 12.61 -1.16 -11.98
CA ILE A 179 12.74 0.17 -11.39
C ILE A 179 14.23 0.59 -11.30
N GLY A 180 15.12 -0.33 -10.92
CA GLY A 180 16.57 -0.08 -10.87
C GLY A 180 17.15 0.30 -12.22
N PHE A 181 16.73 -0.37 -13.30
CA PHE A 181 17.15 0.00 -14.67
C PHE A 181 16.62 1.38 -15.09
N LEU A 182 15.36 1.71 -14.77
CA LEU A 182 14.83 3.04 -15.04
C LEU A 182 15.61 4.11 -14.26
N TYR A 183 15.91 3.86 -12.99
CA TYR A 183 16.74 4.76 -12.18
C TYR A 183 18.15 4.95 -12.75
N MET A 184 18.78 3.86 -13.18
CA MET A 184 20.11 3.92 -13.81
C MET A 184 20.13 4.80 -15.06
N MET A 185 19.06 4.79 -15.86
CA MET A 185 18.96 5.56 -17.09
C MET A 185 18.53 7.01 -16.87
N THR A 186 17.71 7.28 -15.86
CA THR A 186 17.08 8.60 -15.66
C THR A 186 17.64 9.36 -14.47
N GLY A 187 18.22 8.67 -13.48
CA GLY A 187 18.72 9.26 -12.24
C GLY A 187 17.61 9.70 -11.28
N THR A 188 16.36 9.29 -11.49
CA THR A 188 15.22 9.67 -10.66
C THR A 188 14.28 8.50 -10.38
N LEU A 189 13.60 8.54 -9.24
CA LEU A 189 12.53 7.60 -8.86
C LEU A 189 11.16 8.28 -8.79
N ASN A 190 11.13 9.62 -8.86
CA ASN A 190 9.88 10.37 -8.90
C ASN A 190 9.15 10.13 -10.22
N MET A 191 7.88 9.70 -10.13
CA MET A 191 7.09 9.28 -11.30
C MET A 191 6.85 10.40 -12.30
N VAL A 192 6.71 11.65 -11.82
CA VAL A 192 6.50 12.81 -12.70
C VAL A 192 7.76 13.14 -13.48
N ASP A 193 8.91 13.10 -12.81
CA ASP A 193 10.21 13.33 -13.42
C ASP A 193 10.58 12.19 -14.37
N LEU A 194 10.26 10.92 -14.02
CA LEU A 194 10.37 9.77 -14.92
C LEU A 194 9.54 9.98 -16.21
N ALA A 195 8.29 10.45 -16.07
CA ALA A 195 7.43 10.70 -17.23
C ALA A 195 7.98 11.78 -18.19
N GLN A 196 8.77 12.73 -17.65
CA GLN A 196 9.41 13.76 -18.46
C GLN A 196 10.70 13.29 -19.15
N ARG A 197 11.50 12.41 -18.50
CA ARG A 197 12.80 11.96 -19.01
C ARG A 197 12.72 10.74 -19.93
N LEU A 198 11.78 9.83 -19.65
CA LEU A 198 11.66 8.56 -20.41
C LEU A 198 11.38 8.73 -21.92
N PRO A 199 10.62 9.73 -22.40
CA PRO A 199 10.38 9.90 -23.83
C PRO A 199 11.65 10.04 -24.69
N GLU A 200 12.70 10.65 -24.14
CA GLU A 200 13.98 10.81 -24.83
C GLU A 200 14.82 9.51 -24.85
N LEU A 201 14.53 8.59 -23.92
CA LEU A 201 15.29 7.35 -23.69
C LEU A 201 14.54 6.09 -24.16
N ARG A 202 13.31 6.24 -24.67
CA ARG A 202 12.39 5.12 -24.95
C ARG A 202 12.93 4.07 -25.90
N ASP A 203 13.79 4.51 -26.86
CA ASP A 203 14.33 3.64 -27.89
C ASP A 203 15.66 2.96 -27.46
N THR A 204 15.99 3.03 -26.16
CA THR A 204 17.16 2.35 -25.61
C THR A 204 16.80 0.95 -25.13
N ALA A 205 17.64 -0.04 -25.46
CA ALA A 205 17.43 -1.43 -25.05
C ALA A 205 17.25 -1.60 -23.52
N THR A 206 17.92 -0.76 -22.74
CA THR A 206 17.82 -0.81 -21.27
C THR A 206 16.42 -0.42 -20.78
N VAL A 207 15.80 0.60 -21.37
CA VAL A 207 14.43 1.03 -21.02
C VAL A 207 13.39 -0.01 -21.45
N GLU A 208 13.57 -0.61 -22.66
CA GLU A 208 12.69 -1.71 -23.11
C GLU A 208 12.77 -2.92 -22.17
N VAL A 209 13.98 -3.32 -21.77
CA VAL A 209 14.18 -4.40 -20.79
C VAL A 209 13.61 -4.04 -19.44
N ALA A 210 13.78 -2.81 -18.95
CA ALA A 210 13.18 -2.33 -17.70
C ALA A 210 11.66 -2.47 -17.71
N LEU A 211 11.01 -2.02 -18.81
CA LEU A 211 9.55 -2.14 -18.96
C LEU A 211 9.11 -3.61 -19.01
N ALA A 212 9.86 -4.47 -19.71
CA ALA A 212 9.57 -5.91 -19.73
C ALA A 212 9.62 -6.52 -18.30
N PHE A 213 10.64 -6.17 -17.51
CA PHE A 213 10.75 -6.61 -16.13
C PHE A 213 9.57 -6.13 -15.26
N ILE A 214 9.18 -4.86 -15.40
CA ILE A 214 8.04 -4.29 -14.65
C ILE A 214 6.74 -5.01 -15.03
N VAL A 215 6.46 -5.18 -16.34
CA VAL A 215 5.24 -5.84 -16.81
C VAL A 215 5.18 -7.30 -16.35
N VAL A 216 6.27 -8.04 -16.46
CA VAL A 216 6.34 -9.43 -15.99
C VAL A 216 6.21 -9.49 -14.47
N GLY A 217 6.88 -8.58 -13.73
CA GLY A 217 6.80 -8.53 -12.28
C GLY A 217 5.38 -8.24 -11.77
N MET A 218 4.64 -7.37 -12.45
CA MET A 218 3.24 -7.08 -12.11
C MET A 218 2.27 -8.19 -12.52
N GLY A 219 2.64 -9.04 -13.48
CA GLY A 219 1.81 -10.16 -13.95
C GLY A 219 1.98 -11.45 -13.15
N LEU A 220 3.00 -11.53 -12.30
CA LEU A 220 3.28 -12.66 -11.41
C LEU A 220 2.64 -12.47 -10.04
#